data_0d9c1d9893d22c17271fa298d2218fe0
#
_entry.id   0d9c1d9893d22c17271fa298d2218fe0
#
_cell.length_a   1.000
_cell.length_b   1.000
_cell.length_c   1.000
_cell.angle_alpha   90.00
_cell.angle_beta   90.00
_cell.angle_gamma   90.00
#
_symmetry.space_group_name_H-M   'P 1'
#
loop_
_entity.id
_entity.type
_entity.pdbx_description
1 polymer ?
#
loop_
_entity_poly.entity_id
_entity_poly.type
_entity_poly.pdbx_seq_one_letter_code
_entity_poly.pdbx_strand_id
1 'polypeptide(L)' 'MSRFRVSWVSNGTEISTCFNTYWEALGRYNQMRMWTRRCELEDMKKGILRKTYLRKLKDNIHYERVEEIVNDD' A
#
# COMPACT_ATOMS: atom_id res chain seq x y z
N MET A 1 -2.35 -13.37 -16.73
CA MET A 1 -3.24 -12.50 -15.97
C MET A 1 -2.51 -11.90 -14.77
N SER A 2 -2.78 -10.63 -14.50
CA SER A 2 -2.20 -9.98 -13.35
C SER A 2 -2.81 -10.53 -12.05
N ARG A 3 -2.00 -10.78 -11.06
CA ARG A 3 -2.44 -11.31 -9.78
C ARG A 3 -2.32 -10.31 -8.64
N PHE A 4 -1.37 -9.39 -8.74
CA PHE A 4 -1.07 -8.44 -7.67
C PHE A 4 -1.43 -7.03 -8.09
N ARG A 5 -1.91 -6.26 -7.13
CA ARG A 5 -2.31 -4.88 -7.37
C ARG A 5 -1.73 -4.00 -6.28
N VAL A 6 -1.15 -2.87 -6.71
CA VAL A 6 -0.69 -1.83 -5.80
C VAL A 6 -1.62 -0.63 -5.97
N SER A 7 -2.19 -0.15 -4.88
CA SER A 7 -3.10 0.99 -4.89
C SER A 7 -2.58 2.05 -3.95
N TRP A 8 -2.70 3.30 -4.35
CA TRP A 8 -2.31 4.43 -3.50
C TRP A 8 -3.21 5.62 -3.80
N VAL A 9 -3.18 6.61 -2.92
CA VAL A 9 -3.97 7.84 -3.08
C VAL A 9 -3.02 8.98 -3.40
N SER A 10 -3.30 9.70 -4.49
CA SER A 10 -2.55 10.87 -4.92
C SER A 10 -3.54 11.99 -5.22
N ASN A 11 -3.38 13.12 -4.54
CA ASN A 11 -4.26 14.29 -4.72
C ASN A 11 -5.75 13.94 -4.59
N GLY A 12 -6.07 13.09 -3.61
CA GLY A 12 -7.45 12.67 -3.36
C GLY A 12 -7.99 11.63 -4.33
N THR A 13 -7.19 11.19 -5.29
CA THR A 13 -7.60 10.19 -6.28
C THR A 13 -6.88 8.87 -6.01
N GLU A 14 -7.64 7.78 -6.03
CA GLU A 14 -7.05 6.45 -5.90
C GLU A 14 -6.52 5.99 -7.25
N ILE A 15 -5.26 5.56 -7.25
CA ILE A 15 -4.57 5.04 -8.43
C ILE A 15 -4.17 3.61 -8.12
N SER A 16 -4.33 2.72 -9.11
CA SER A 16 -3.90 1.33 -8.93
C SER A 16 -3.19 0.83 -10.19
N THR A 17 -2.24 -0.07 -9.98
CA THR A 17 -1.49 -0.72 -11.04
C THR A 17 -1.39 -2.21 -10.72
N CYS A 18 -1.58 -3.03 -11.75
CA CYS A 18 -1.54 -4.49 -11.60
C CYS A 18 -0.22 -5.05 -12.09
N PHE A 19 0.21 -6.14 -11.47
CA PHE A 19 1.47 -6.80 -11.78
C PHE A 19 1.28 -8.31 -11.83
N ASN A 20 2.12 -8.97 -12.60
CA ASN A 20 2.08 -10.44 -12.73
C ASN A 20 2.80 -11.14 -11.57
N THR A 21 3.81 -10.52 -11.00
CA THR A 21 4.61 -11.13 -9.96
C THR A 21 4.58 -10.31 -8.68
N TYR A 22 4.75 -11.01 -7.56
CA TYR A 22 4.83 -10.37 -6.24
C TYR A 22 5.98 -9.38 -6.16
N TRP A 23 7.15 -9.74 -6.73
CA TRP A 23 8.34 -8.90 -6.63
C TRP A 23 8.20 -7.57 -7.35
N GLU A 24 7.56 -7.57 -8.51
CA GLU A 24 7.27 -6.33 -9.23
C GLU A 24 6.32 -5.44 -8.42
N ALA A 25 5.27 -6.04 -7.88
CA ALA A 25 4.29 -5.31 -7.07
C ALA A 25 4.93 -4.77 -5.80
N LEU A 26 5.75 -5.58 -5.13
CA LEU A 26 6.43 -5.16 -3.90
C LEU A 26 7.36 -3.97 -4.16
N GLY A 27 8.07 -3.97 -5.29
CA GLY A 27 8.92 -2.86 -5.67
C GLY A 27 8.14 -1.56 -5.83
N ARG A 28 6.99 -1.61 -6.51
CA ARG A 28 6.14 -0.44 -6.67
C ARG A 28 5.53 -0.01 -5.34
N TYR A 29 5.08 -0.97 -4.53
CA TYR A 29 4.54 -0.69 -3.21
C TYR A 29 5.58 0.03 -2.34
N ASN A 30 6.81 -0.47 -2.28
CA ASN A 30 7.87 0.14 -1.49
C ASN A 30 8.21 1.55 -1.98
N GLN A 31 8.11 1.78 -3.28
CA GLN A 31 8.34 3.10 -3.84
C GLN A 31 7.22 4.07 -3.44
N MET A 32 5.97 3.66 -3.60
CA MET A 32 4.83 4.56 -3.43
C MET A 32 4.43 4.76 -1.98
N ARG A 33 4.68 3.78 -1.10
CA ARG A 33 4.29 3.89 0.31
C ARG A 33 4.97 5.03 1.05
N MET A 34 6.13 5.45 0.57
CA MET A 34 6.89 6.53 1.21
C MET A 34 6.44 7.92 0.77
N TRP A 35 5.71 8.01 -0.34
CA TRP A 35 5.33 9.29 -0.95
C TRP A 35 3.84 9.58 -0.90
N THR A 36 3.04 8.64 -0.45
CA THR A 36 1.59 8.76 -0.46
C THR A 36 1.03 8.62 0.95
N ARG A 37 -0.20 9.07 1.15
CA ARG A 37 -0.86 8.97 2.44
C ARG A 37 -1.33 7.56 2.75
N ARG A 38 -1.61 6.80 1.72
CA ARG A 38 -2.06 5.42 1.86
C ARG A 38 -1.60 4.62 0.66
N CYS A 39 -1.08 3.43 0.91
CA CYS A 39 -0.64 2.53 -0.14
C CYS A 39 -0.92 1.10 0.30
N GLU A 40 -1.43 0.29 -0.62
CA GLU A 40 -1.78 -1.10 -0.33
C GLU A 40 -1.20 -2.01 -1.38
N LEU A 41 -0.73 -3.18 -0.93
CA LEU A 41 -0.31 -4.28 -1.79
C LEU A 41 -1.30 -5.41 -1.62
N GLU A 42 -1.95 -5.80 -2.71
CA GLU A 42 -3.00 -6.79 -2.69
C GLU A 42 -2.68 -7.97 -3.60
N ASP A 43 -2.95 -9.18 -3.10
CA ASP A 43 -3.05 -10.38 -3.93
C ASP A 43 -4.54 -10.53 -4.25
N MET A 44 -4.90 -10.42 -5.53
CA MET A 44 -6.32 -10.40 -5.91
C MET A 44 -7.04 -11.72 -5.63
N LYS A 45 -6.29 -12.77 -5.30
CA LYS A 45 -6.88 -14.05 -4.88
C LYS A 45 -7.00 -14.17 -3.37
N LYS A 46 -6.06 -13.57 -2.61
CA LYS A 46 -6.01 -13.72 -1.15
C LYS A 46 -6.46 -12.50 -0.39
N GLY A 47 -6.42 -11.32 -1.01
CA GLY A 47 -6.75 -10.06 -0.35
C GLY A 47 -5.51 -9.22 -0.07
N ILE A 48 -5.65 -8.27 0.84
CA ILE A 48 -4.58 -7.34 1.19
C ILE A 48 -3.42 -8.10 1.85
N LEU A 49 -2.21 -7.89 1.35
CA LEU A 49 -0.99 -8.47 1.92
C LEU A 49 -0.29 -7.49 2.86
N ARG A 50 -0.15 -6.23 2.43
CA ARG A 50 0.49 -5.18 3.21
C ARG A 50 -0.25 -3.88 2.99
N LYS A 51 -0.26 -3.01 3.99
CA LYS A 51 -0.80 -1.66 3.84
C LYS A 51 0.02 -0.67 4.65
N THR A 52 0.17 0.53 4.10
CA THR A 52 0.84 1.65 4.75
C THR A 52 -0.12 2.82 4.79
N TYR A 53 -0.20 3.50 5.93
CA TYR A 53 -1.09 4.64 6.09
C TYR A 53 -0.51 5.60 7.12
N LEU A 54 -1.07 6.80 7.17
CA LEU A 54 -0.71 7.79 8.17
C LEU A 54 -1.68 7.68 9.35
N ARG A 55 -1.13 7.65 10.55
CA ARG A 55 -1.91 7.61 11.79
C ARG A 55 -1.62 8.86 12.60
N LYS A 56 -2.67 9.50 13.09
CA LYS A 56 -2.55 10.67 13.93
C LYS A 56 -1.97 10.30 15.28
N LEU A 57 -1.00 11.09 15.77
CA LEU A 57 -0.42 10.90 17.09
C LEU A 57 -1.34 11.48 18.17
N LYS A 58 -1.01 11.23 19.43
CA LYS A 58 -1.83 11.65 20.56
C LYS A 58 -2.00 13.17 20.68
N ASP A 59 -1.03 13.93 20.15
CA ASP A 59 -1.09 15.39 20.17
C ASP A 59 -2.08 15.97 19.16
N ASN A 60 -2.65 15.14 18.28
CA ASN A 60 -3.58 15.53 17.23
C ASN A 60 -3.02 16.52 16.20
N ILE A 61 -1.71 16.68 16.16
CA ILE A 61 -1.02 17.60 15.26
C ILE A 61 -0.13 16.84 14.29
N HIS A 62 0.61 15.86 14.79
CA HIS A 62 1.57 15.11 14.02
C HIS A 62 1.02 13.77 13.58
N TYR A 63 1.61 13.21 12.51
CA TYR A 63 1.26 11.90 11.97
C TYR A 63 2.49 11.02 11.93
N GLU A 64 2.28 9.72 12.04
CA GLU A 64 3.33 8.73 11.80
C GLU A 64 2.90 7.80 10.68
N ARG A 65 3.88 7.30 9.95
CA ARG A 65 3.64 6.33 8.88
C ARG A 65 3.72 4.93 9.49
N VAL A 66 2.66 4.17 9.30
CA VAL A 66 2.52 2.83 9.87
C VAL A 66 2.38 1.83 8.73
N GLU A 67 3.10 0.72 8.83
CA GLU A 67 2.92 -0.40 7.92
C GLU A 67 2.36 -1.59 8.69
N GLU A 68 1.35 -2.23 8.13
CA GLU A 68 0.81 -3.48 8.64
C GLU A 68 1.03 -4.59 7.60
N ILE A 69 1.59 -5.71 8.06
CA ILE A 69 1.70 -6.90 7.24
C ILE A 69 0.48 -7.76 7.60
N VAL A 70 -0.46 -7.84 6.67
CA VAL A 70 -1.75 -8.47 6.91
C VAL A 70 -1.71 -9.95 6.62
N ASN A 71 -1.04 -10.32 5.52
CA ASN A 71 -0.90 -11.71 5.11
C ASN A 71 0.48 -11.88 4.50
N ASP A 72 1.33 -12.66 5.17
CA ASP A 72 2.76 -12.74 4.87
C ASP A 72 3.17 -14.09 4.26
N ASP A 73 2.35 -14.65 3.44
CA ASP A 73 2.72 -15.90 2.76
C ASP A 73 3.54 -15.67 1.50
#